data_fee225390b6b9bc8de4518ba3d66c7cf
#
_entry.id   fee225390b6b9bc8de4518ba3d66c7cf
#
_cell.length_a   1.000
_cell.length_b   1.000
_cell.length_c   1.000
_cell.angle_alpha   90.00
_cell.angle_beta   90.00
_cell.angle_gamma   90.00
#
_symmetry.space_group_name_H-M   'P 1'
#
loop_
_entity.id
_entity.type
_entity.pdbx_description
1 polymer ?
#
loop_
_entity_poly.entity_id
_entity_poly.type
_entity_poly.pdbx_seq_one_letter_code
_entity_poly.pdbx_strand_id
1 'polypeptide(L)'
;HIDKLEMDGSITSTSIYIELMGKYSNCIFVQNDIILESIIHVSPIMNRERSVGPKMSYELPPNSNRVSLLDFNEEEILNLLTSFGSGTVTNTIRSLFNGFGKSLLDYVLTLSNLDGTEELKALSDDAIQKLSGALETLKEKLLNANQLYVYKNENGKKIYMPFPMETDCTLIETY
;
A
#
# COMPACT_ATOMS: atom_id res chain seq x y z
N HIS A 1 -17.32 -7.04 12.63
CA HIS A 1 -17.61 -7.75 13.88
C HIS A 1 -18.60 -8.89 13.60
N ILE A 2 -18.47 -9.97 14.35
CA ILE A 2 -19.42 -11.08 14.37
C ILE A 2 -19.88 -11.21 15.81
N ASP A 3 -21.20 -11.05 16.03
CA ASP A 3 -21.80 -11.16 17.34
C ASP A 3 -22.45 -12.54 17.51
N LYS A 4 -22.17 -13.19 18.62
CA LYS A 4 -22.73 -14.48 19.00
C LYS A 4 -23.52 -14.31 20.31
N LEU A 5 -24.76 -14.73 20.29
CA LEU A 5 -25.57 -14.84 21.51
C LEU A 5 -25.19 -16.13 22.23
N GLU A 6 -24.77 -16.02 23.46
CA GLU A 6 -24.41 -17.14 24.32
C GLU A 6 -25.66 -17.72 25.03
N MET A 7 -25.55 -18.92 25.60
CA MET A 7 -26.67 -19.60 26.27
C MET A 7 -27.18 -18.86 27.53
N ASP A 8 -26.32 -18.05 28.16
CA ASP A 8 -26.65 -17.22 29.31
C ASP A 8 -27.29 -15.88 28.95
N GLY A 9 -27.52 -15.61 27.67
CA GLY A 9 -28.06 -14.36 27.15
C GLY A 9 -27.06 -13.26 26.95
N SER A 10 -25.76 -13.48 27.21
CA SER A 10 -24.71 -12.54 26.90
C SER A 10 -24.38 -12.52 25.38
N ILE A 11 -23.85 -11.39 24.90
CA ILE A 11 -23.37 -11.26 23.52
C ILE A 11 -21.85 -11.23 23.55
N THR A 12 -21.26 -12.15 22.81
CA THR A 12 -19.82 -12.18 22.60
C THR A 12 -19.51 -11.68 21.20
N SER A 13 -18.71 -10.62 21.09
CA SER A 13 -18.32 -10.02 19.82
C SER A 13 -16.91 -10.42 19.43
N THR A 14 -16.74 -10.93 18.22
CA THR A 14 -15.46 -11.25 17.63
C THR A 14 -15.17 -10.27 16.49
N SER A 15 -14.04 -9.61 16.55
CA SER A 15 -13.55 -8.73 15.49
C SER A 15 -12.69 -9.52 14.51
N ILE A 16 -12.84 -9.22 13.23
CA ILE A 16 -11.95 -9.73 12.18
C ILE A 16 -11.14 -8.56 11.67
N TYR A 17 -9.81 -8.64 11.83
CA TYR A 17 -8.87 -7.68 11.28
C TYR A 17 -8.24 -8.26 10.02
N ILE A 18 -8.36 -7.53 8.92
CA ILE A 18 -7.72 -7.86 7.64
C ILE A 18 -6.59 -6.86 7.44
N GLU A 19 -5.36 -7.35 7.53
CA GLU A 19 -4.15 -6.56 7.37
C GLU A 19 -3.58 -6.78 5.98
N LEU A 20 -3.50 -5.74 5.16
CA LEU A 20 -3.00 -5.81 3.79
C LEU A 20 -1.57 -5.24 3.71
N MET A 21 -0.58 -6.08 3.96
CA MET A 21 0.84 -5.70 4.01
C MET A 21 1.72 -6.54 3.06
N GLY A 22 1.23 -6.80 1.84
CA GLY A 22 1.92 -7.62 0.85
C GLY A 22 2.16 -9.04 1.37
N LYS A 23 3.41 -9.50 1.45
CA LYS A 23 3.76 -10.85 1.95
C LYS A 23 3.44 -11.07 3.44
N TYR A 24 3.17 -10.03 4.18
CA TYR A 24 2.79 -10.07 5.59
C TYR A 24 1.28 -9.85 5.80
N SER A 25 0.49 -9.87 4.72
CA SER A 25 -0.96 -9.77 4.84
C SER A 25 -1.51 -10.90 5.70
N ASN A 26 -2.46 -10.57 6.56
CA ASN A 26 -3.01 -11.52 7.53
C ASN A 26 -4.50 -11.29 7.73
N CYS A 27 -5.18 -12.31 8.23
CA CYS A 27 -6.54 -12.20 8.74
C CYS A 27 -6.53 -12.73 10.16
N ILE A 28 -6.96 -11.90 11.11
CA ILE A 28 -6.80 -12.14 12.55
C ILE A 28 -8.16 -12.03 13.22
N PHE A 29 -8.52 -13.05 13.97
CA PHE A 29 -9.75 -13.10 14.76
C PHE A 29 -9.44 -12.70 16.20
N VAL A 30 -10.11 -11.67 16.69
CA VAL A 30 -9.84 -11.06 18.00
C VAL A 30 -11.11 -10.98 18.81
N GLN A 31 -11.02 -11.34 20.08
CA GLN A 31 -12.10 -11.22 21.07
C GLN A 31 -11.53 -10.65 22.35
N ASN A 32 -12.13 -9.58 22.86
CA ASN A 32 -11.64 -8.90 24.09
C ASN A 32 -10.14 -8.57 24.02
N ASP A 33 -9.69 -8.03 22.87
CA ASP A 33 -8.30 -7.69 22.57
C ASP A 33 -7.31 -8.87 22.57
N ILE A 34 -7.82 -10.11 22.67
CA ILE A 34 -7.01 -11.32 22.58
C ILE A 34 -7.21 -11.99 21.21
N ILE A 35 -6.11 -12.36 20.59
CA ILE A 35 -6.13 -13.12 19.32
C ILE A 35 -6.64 -14.53 19.59
N LEU A 36 -7.75 -14.87 18.96
CA LEU A 36 -8.27 -16.24 18.95
C LEU A 36 -7.50 -17.11 17.97
N GLU A 37 -7.32 -16.57 16.74
CA GLU A 37 -6.62 -17.26 15.67
C GLU A 37 -6.18 -16.26 14.59
N SER A 38 -5.22 -16.66 13.76
CA SER A 38 -4.76 -15.91 12.59
C SER A 38 -4.32 -16.85 11.47
N ILE A 39 -4.43 -16.43 10.22
CA ILE A 39 -4.01 -17.24 9.07
C ILE A 39 -2.49 -17.46 9.11
N ILE A 40 -1.73 -16.42 9.49
CA ILE A 40 -0.27 -16.48 9.59
C ILE A 40 0.13 -16.19 11.03
N HIS A 41 0.78 -17.16 11.67
CA HIS A 41 1.40 -16.94 12.98
C HIS A 41 2.77 -16.28 12.81
N VAL A 42 3.01 -15.21 13.54
CA VAL A 42 4.28 -14.48 13.54
C VAL A 42 4.89 -14.56 14.92
N SER A 43 5.97 -15.37 15.03
CA SER A 43 6.69 -15.49 16.28
C SER A 43 7.64 -14.33 16.55
N PRO A 44 8.07 -14.09 17.80
CA PRO A 44 9.08 -13.07 18.14
C PRO A 44 10.42 -13.25 17.40
N ILE A 45 10.72 -14.46 16.95
CA ILE A 45 11.93 -14.75 16.17
C ILE A 45 11.77 -14.24 14.74
N MET A 46 10.56 -14.32 14.18
CA MET A 46 10.24 -13.87 12.81
C MET A 46 10.10 -12.35 12.71
N ASN A 47 9.53 -11.74 13.72
CA ASN A 47 9.39 -10.29 13.83
C ASN A 47 9.57 -9.87 15.30
N ARG A 48 10.58 -9.04 15.55
CA ARG A 48 10.89 -8.54 16.91
C ARG A 48 9.95 -7.41 17.36
N GLU A 49 9.32 -6.71 16.40
CA GLU A 49 8.48 -5.57 16.69
C GLU A 49 7.04 -5.98 17.05
N ARG A 50 6.54 -7.07 16.44
CA ARG A 50 5.17 -7.52 16.65
C ARG A 50 5.04 -9.02 16.42
N SER A 51 4.44 -9.69 17.37
CA SER A 51 4.08 -11.10 17.28
C SER A 51 2.57 -11.25 17.07
N VAL A 52 2.16 -12.27 16.32
CA VAL A 52 0.75 -12.56 16.03
C VAL A 52 0.53 -14.06 16.19
N GLY A 53 -0.33 -14.43 17.12
CA GLY A 53 -0.68 -15.83 17.36
C GLY A 53 -1.75 -15.98 18.45
N PRO A 54 -2.35 -17.16 18.57
CA PRO A 54 -3.41 -17.42 19.56
C PRO A 54 -2.98 -17.08 20.98
N LYS A 55 -3.91 -16.50 21.73
CA LYS A 55 -3.75 -16.06 23.13
C LYS A 55 -2.83 -14.84 23.34
N MET A 56 -2.30 -14.24 22.28
CA MET A 56 -1.56 -12.98 22.36
C MET A 56 -2.53 -11.81 22.35
N SER A 57 -2.14 -10.69 22.95
CA SER A 57 -2.84 -9.40 22.78
C SER A 57 -2.76 -8.96 21.34
N TYR A 58 -3.86 -8.47 20.79
CA TYR A 58 -3.86 -7.85 19.48
C TYR A 58 -3.33 -6.42 19.57
N GLU A 59 -2.34 -6.14 18.79
CA GLU A 59 -1.79 -4.80 18.60
C GLU A 59 -1.90 -4.44 17.13
N LEU A 60 -2.23 -3.19 16.83
CA LEU A 60 -2.21 -2.69 15.46
C LEU A 60 -0.78 -2.80 14.88
N PRO A 61 -0.65 -3.03 13.57
CA PRO A 61 0.65 -2.94 12.91
C PRO A 61 1.33 -1.61 13.27
N PRO A 62 2.66 -1.60 13.46
CA PRO A 62 3.36 -0.37 13.73
C PRO A 62 3.06 0.65 12.62
N ASN A 63 2.65 1.84 13.02
CA ASN A 63 2.37 2.92 12.08
C ASN A 63 3.68 3.23 11.33
N SER A 64 3.70 2.98 10.04
CA SER A 64 4.73 3.57 9.20
C SER A 64 4.47 5.08 9.18
N ASN A 65 5.51 5.91 9.30
CA ASN A 65 5.40 7.37 9.14
C ASN A 65 5.01 7.78 7.70
N ARG A 66 4.46 6.84 6.95
CA ARG A 66 3.99 7.02 5.58
C ARG A 66 2.58 7.57 5.59
N VAL A 67 2.33 8.43 4.64
CA VAL A 67 1.02 9.07 4.47
C VAL A 67 0.26 8.47 3.29
N SER A 68 -1.04 8.69 3.23
CA SER A 68 -1.83 8.33 2.05
C SER A 68 -1.65 9.40 0.98
N LEU A 69 -1.30 9.01 -0.25
CA LEU A 69 -1.25 9.94 -1.38
C LEU A 69 -2.59 10.64 -1.61
N LEU A 70 -3.70 9.98 -1.26
CA LEU A 70 -5.05 10.48 -1.49
C LEU A 70 -5.39 11.70 -0.64
N ASP A 71 -4.65 11.94 0.44
CA ASP A 71 -4.91 13.01 1.40
C ASP A 71 -4.22 14.35 1.04
N PHE A 72 -3.37 14.37 -0.01
CA PHE A 72 -2.52 15.50 -0.39
C PHE A 72 -2.90 16.06 -1.77
N ASN A 73 -2.82 17.38 -1.93
CA ASN A 73 -2.88 18.03 -3.24
C ASN A 73 -1.49 18.13 -3.88
N GLU A 74 -1.42 18.57 -5.14
CA GLU A 74 -0.17 18.64 -5.91
C GLU A 74 0.89 19.53 -5.25
N GLU A 75 0.52 20.67 -4.68
CA GLU A 75 1.43 21.58 -3.99
C GLU A 75 2.00 20.95 -2.71
N GLU A 76 1.18 20.26 -1.95
CA GLU A 76 1.59 19.53 -0.75
C GLU A 76 2.50 18.35 -1.09
N ILE A 77 2.21 17.63 -2.17
CA ILE A 77 3.09 16.57 -2.70
C ILE A 77 4.45 17.14 -3.08
N LEU A 78 4.47 18.26 -3.80
CA LEU A 78 5.71 18.95 -4.19
C LEU A 78 6.52 19.36 -2.95
N ASN A 79 5.87 19.92 -1.94
CA ASN A 79 6.50 20.29 -0.68
C ASN A 79 7.08 19.09 0.08
N LEU A 80 6.38 17.95 0.09
CA LEU A 80 6.88 16.72 0.67
C LEU A 80 8.13 16.20 -0.05
N LEU A 81 8.12 16.19 -1.38
CA LEU A 81 9.25 15.76 -2.20
C LEU A 81 10.48 16.65 -1.97
N THR A 82 10.30 17.96 -1.98
CA THR A 82 11.40 18.93 -1.82
C THR A 82 11.98 18.95 -0.41
N SER A 83 11.17 18.67 0.61
CA SER A 83 11.60 18.60 2.01
C SER A 83 12.26 17.27 2.38
N PHE A 84 12.15 16.24 1.54
CA PHE A 84 12.70 14.92 1.84
C PHE A 84 14.24 14.93 1.84
N GLY A 85 14.83 14.28 2.86
CA GLY A 85 16.26 14.44 3.18
C GLY A 85 17.22 13.89 2.15
N SER A 86 17.12 12.61 1.78
CA SER A 86 18.03 11.95 0.82
C SER A 86 17.45 10.60 0.40
N GLY A 87 17.80 10.16 -0.81
CA GLY A 87 17.41 8.88 -1.36
C GLY A 87 17.05 8.94 -2.83
N THR A 88 16.99 7.77 -3.44
CA THR A 88 16.55 7.66 -4.83
C THR A 88 15.06 7.98 -4.95
N VAL A 89 14.62 8.38 -6.13
CA VAL A 89 13.19 8.66 -6.44
C VAL A 89 12.30 7.51 -5.96
N THR A 90 12.67 6.26 -6.30
CA THR A 90 11.95 5.05 -5.85
C THR A 90 11.84 4.96 -4.34
N ASN A 91 12.97 5.13 -3.62
CA ASN A 91 12.99 4.97 -2.18
C ASN A 91 12.23 6.10 -1.48
N THR A 92 12.31 7.31 -2.01
CA THR A 92 11.57 8.47 -1.50
C THR A 92 10.07 8.25 -1.60
N ILE A 93 9.54 7.89 -2.77
CA ILE A 93 8.11 7.63 -2.95
C ILE A 93 7.63 6.54 -1.99
N ARG A 94 8.37 5.43 -1.87
CA ARG A 94 8.02 4.32 -0.96
C ARG A 94 8.13 4.67 0.52
N SER A 95 8.97 5.64 0.87
CA SER A 95 9.13 6.10 2.25
C SER A 95 8.07 7.13 2.65
N LEU A 96 7.65 7.96 1.71
CA LEU A 96 6.63 8.98 1.93
C LEU A 96 5.22 8.38 1.92
N PHE A 97 4.90 7.57 0.92
CA PHE A 97 3.51 7.17 0.66
C PHE A 97 3.25 5.69 0.93
N ASN A 98 2.07 5.41 1.47
CA ASN A 98 1.54 4.05 1.60
C ASN A 98 1.10 3.49 0.24
N GLY A 99 1.10 2.16 0.12
CA GLY A 99 0.45 1.47 -0.99
C GLY A 99 1.25 1.38 -2.29
N PHE A 100 2.45 1.98 -2.36
CA PHE A 100 3.28 1.94 -3.58
C PHE A 100 3.94 0.58 -3.80
N GLY A 101 3.20 -0.32 -4.42
CA GLY A 101 3.74 -1.53 -5.03
C GLY A 101 4.52 -1.22 -6.31
N LYS A 102 5.20 -2.25 -6.88
CA LYS A 102 6.02 -2.09 -8.08
C LYS A 102 5.24 -1.48 -9.24
N SER A 103 4.02 -1.95 -9.50
CA SER A 103 3.23 -1.51 -10.67
C SER A 103 2.85 -0.03 -10.62
N LEU A 104 2.43 0.49 -9.45
CA LEU A 104 2.11 1.92 -9.31
C LEU A 104 3.35 2.79 -9.38
N LEU A 105 4.47 2.29 -8.84
CA LEU A 105 5.74 2.99 -8.93
C LEU A 105 6.23 3.09 -10.38
N ASP A 106 6.25 1.95 -11.10
CA ASP A 106 6.65 1.91 -12.50
C ASP A 106 5.74 2.84 -13.35
N TYR A 107 4.45 2.89 -13.05
CA TYR A 107 3.51 3.81 -13.70
C TYR A 107 3.91 5.29 -13.48
N VAL A 108 4.17 5.71 -12.24
CA VAL A 108 4.56 7.10 -11.92
C VAL A 108 5.90 7.46 -12.58
N LEU A 109 6.88 6.55 -12.54
CA LEU A 109 8.19 6.77 -13.17
C LEU A 109 8.07 6.91 -14.69
N THR A 110 7.25 6.09 -15.34
CA THR A 110 6.98 6.21 -16.78
C THR A 110 6.30 7.54 -17.09
N LEU A 111 5.29 7.93 -16.32
CA LEU A 111 4.54 9.18 -16.55
C LEU A 111 5.39 10.44 -16.33
N SER A 112 6.30 10.42 -15.36
CA SER A 112 7.24 11.51 -15.09
C SER A 112 8.49 11.48 -15.98
N ASN A 113 8.70 10.41 -16.74
CA ASN A 113 9.91 10.14 -17.53
C ASN A 113 11.19 10.21 -16.70
N LEU A 114 11.17 9.58 -15.51
CA LEU A 114 12.30 9.54 -14.59
C LEU A 114 12.83 8.13 -14.39
N ASP A 115 14.15 8.03 -14.17
CA ASP A 115 14.76 6.81 -13.64
C ASP A 115 14.62 6.78 -12.12
N GLY A 116 13.95 5.73 -11.62
CA GLY A 116 13.74 5.55 -10.19
C GLY A 116 15.01 5.34 -9.37
N THR A 117 16.17 5.14 -10.02
CA THR A 117 17.49 4.99 -9.36
C THR A 117 18.21 6.33 -9.17
N GLU A 118 17.74 7.39 -9.82
CA GLU A 118 18.31 8.73 -9.65
C GLU A 118 18.07 9.25 -8.23
N GLU A 119 19.06 9.98 -7.71
CA GLU A 119 18.90 10.67 -6.42
C GLU A 119 17.92 11.84 -6.56
N LEU A 120 16.91 11.90 -5.69
CA LEU A 120 15.88 12.95 -5.73
C LEU A 120 16.49 14.36 -5.70
N LYS A 121 17.52 14.57 -4.90
CA LYS A 121 18.21 15.86 -4.78
C LYS A 121 19.02 16.27 -6.01
N ALA A 122 19.31 15.35 -6.91
CA ALA A 122 20.00 15.62 -8.15
C ALA A 122 19.06 16.04 -9.28
N LEU A 123 17.75 15.88 -9.09
CA LEU A 123 16.76 16.27 -10.07
C LEU A 123 16.65 17.80 -10.19
N SER A 124 16.35 18.25 -11.40
CA SER A 124 15.98 19.65 -11.63
C SER A 124 14.58 19.96 -11.06
N ASP A 125 14.30 21.23 -10.82
CA ASP A 125 12.97 21.66 -10.37
C ASP A 125 11.86 21.21 -11.33
N ASP A 126 12.11 21.26 -12.65
CA ASP A 126 11.19 20.77 -13.67
C ASP A 126 10.93 19.25 -13.54
N ALA A 127 11.95 18.46 -13.23
CA ALA A 127 11.81 17.03 -13.02
C ALA A 127 11.02 16.72 -11.75
N ILE A 128 11.21 17.47 -10.68
CA ILE A 128 10.46 17.34 -9.43
C ILE A 128 8.99 17.74 -9.66
N GLN A 129 8.72 18.80 -10.42
CA GLN A 129 7.35 19.19 -10.79
C GLN A 129 6.67 18.11 -11.63
N LYS A 130 7.34 17.51 -12.61
CA LYS A 130 6.82 16.39 -13.39
C LYS A 130 6.48 15.18 -12.49
N LEU A 131 7.33 14.89 -11.52
CA LEU A 131 7.08 13.83 -10.55
C LEU A 131 5.84 14.12 -9.69
N SER A 132 5.70 15.35 -9.20
CA SER A 132 4.52 15.79 -8.44
C SER A 132 3.24 15.68 -9.26
N GLY A 133 3.24 16.17 -10.50
CA GLY A 133 2.11 16.05 -11.42
C GLY A 133 1.76 14.60 -11.78
N ALA A 134 2.77 13.72 -11.89
CA ALA A 134 2.55 12.28 -12.11
C ALA A 134 1.88 11.61 -10.90
N LEU A 135 2.27 11.99 -9.67
CA LEU A 135 1.64 11.52 -8.45
C LEU A 135 0.21 12.02 -8.30
N GLU A 136 -0.06 13.29 -8.64
CA GLU A 136 -1.43 13.83 -8.65
C GLU A 136 -2.31 13.12 -9.69
N THR A 137 -1.79 12.89 -10.90
CA THR A 137 -2.47 12.09 -11.93
C THR A 137 -2.80 10.68 -11.45
N LEU A 138 -1.86 10.03 -10.76
CA LEU A 138 -2.10 8.73 -10.15
C LEU A 138 -3.22 8.80 -9.12
N LYS A 139 -3.21 9.82 -8.23
CA LYS A 139 -4.24 10.03 -7.22
C LYS A 139 -5.63 10.16 -7.84
N GLU A 140 -5.78 11.00 -8.86
CA GLU A 140 -7.05 11.17 -9.58
C GLU A 140 -7.55 9.86 -10.18
N LYS A 141 -6.66 9.07 -10.80
CA LYS A 141 -7.01 7.74 -11.32
C LYS A 141 -7.44 6.78 -10.23
N LEU A 142 -6.79 6.79 -9.07
CA LEU A 142 -7.15 5.94 -7.93
C LEU A 142 -8.51 6.32 -7.34
N LEU A 143 -8.81 7.63 -7.20
CA LEU A 143 -10.09 8.12 -6.70
C LEU A 143 -11.27 7.79 -7.63
N ASN A 144 -11.03 7.74 -8.93
CA ASN A 144 -12.03 7.41 -9.96
C ASN A 144 -12.04 5.93 -10.34
N ALA A 145 -11.23 5.11 -9.68
CA ALA A 145 -11.12 3.69 -9.97
C ALA A 145 -12.40 2.95 -9.58
N ASN A 146 -13.00 2.25 -10.54
CA ASN A 146 -14.23 1.47 -10.35
C ASN A 146 -14.16 0.08 -11.00
N GLN A 147 -13.02 -0.25 -11.58
CA GLN A 147 -12.77 -1.51 -12.28
C GLN A 147 -11.37 -2.02 -11.96
N LEU A 148 -11.18 -3.32 -12.09
CA LEU A 148 -9.88 -3.96 -11.99
C LEU A 148 -9.44 -4.45 -13.37
N TYR A 149 -8.28 -4.02 -13.81
CA TYR A 149 -7.67 -4.40 -15.08
C TYR A 149 -6.53 -5.39 -14.81
N VAL A 150 -6.54 -6.50 -15.53
CA VAL A 150 -5.50 -7.53 -15.41
C VAL A 150 -4.71 -7.57 -16.71
N TYR A 151 -3.44 -7.24 -16.63
CA TYR A 151 -2.49 -7.28 -17.74
C TYR A 151 -1.54 -8.45 -17.60
N LYS A 152 -0.98 -8.87 -18.72
CA LYS A 152 0.08 -9.88 -18.78
C LYS A 152 1.30 -9.27 -19.45
N ASN A 153 2.44 -9.29 -18.75
CA ASN A 153 3.70 -8.84 -19.34
C ASN A 153 4.33 -9.93 -20.24
N GLU A 154 5.41 -9.60 -20.92
CA GLU A 154 6.16 -10.50 -21.82
C GLU A 154 6.60 -11.80 -21.14
N ASN A 155 6.90 -11.76 -19.85
CA ASN A 155 7.30 -12.91 -19.04
C ASN A 155 6.10 -13.74 -18.53
N GLY A 156 4.88 -13.44 -18.98
CA GLY A 156 3.67 -14.13 -18.57
C GLY A 156 3.15 -13.76 -17.17
N LYS A 157 3.77 -12.81 -16.46
CA LYS A 157 3.37 -12.38 -15.13
C LYS A 157 2.14 -11.48 -15.20
N LYS A 158 1.13 -11.76 -14.37
CA LYS A 158 -0.06 -10.91 -14.22
C LYS A 158 0.27 -9.64 -13.43
N ILE A 159 -0.26 -8.51 -13.92
CA ILE A 159 -0.20 -7.19 -13.29
C ILE A 159 -1.64 -6.73 -13.08
N TYR A 160 -1.96 -6.32 -11.88
CA TYR A 160 -3.30 -5.87 -11.49
C TYR A 160 -3.26 -4.36 -11.28
N MET A 161 -4.16 -3.63 -11.99
CA MET A 161 -4.26 -2.17 -11.89
C MET A 161 -5.73 -1.76 -11.73
N PRO A 162 -6.01 -0.78 -10.86
CA PRO A 162 -7.37 -0.29 -10.65
C PRO A 162 -7.84 0.70 -11.72
N PHE A 163 -7.03 0.94 -12.76
CA PHE A 163 -7.33 1.81 -13.90
C PHE A 163 -6.62 1.30 -15.16
N PRO A 164 -7.07 1.70 -16.36
CA PRO A 164 -6.41 1.31 -17.60
C PRO A 164 -5.02 1.97 -17.72
N MET A 165 -4.04 1.18 -18.20
CA MET A 165 -2.68 1.66 -18.47
C MET A 165 -2.42 1.66 -19.97
N GLU A 166 -1.71 2.68 -20.46
CA GLU A 166 -0.99 2.64 -21.73
C GLU A 166 0.32 1.90 -21.48
N THR A 167 0.44 0.69 -22.01
CA THR A 167 1.57 -0.21 -21.75
C THR A 167 1.71 -1.23 -22.87
N ASP A 168 2.90 -1.76 -23.06
CA ASP A 168 3.17 -2.89 -23.97
C ASP A 168 2.63 -4.22 -23.42
N CYS A 169 2.09 -4.23 -22.19
CA CYS A 169 1.46 -5.41 -21.61
C CYS A 169 0.10 -5.69 -22.27
N THR A 170 -0.23 -6.95 -22.47
CA THR A 170 -1.52 -7.36 -23.01
C THR A 170 -2.59 -7.32 -21.93
N LEU A 171 -3.67 -6.55 -22.15
CA LEU A 171 -4.87 -6.62 -21.33
C LEU A 171 -5.55 -7.98 -21.53
N ILE A 172 -5.79 -8.72 -20.45
CA ILE A 172 -6.40 -10.06 -20.51
C ILE A 172 -7.80 -10.11 -19.90
N GLU A 173 -8.06 -9.32 -18.86
CA GLU A 173 -9.33 -9.35 -18.14
C GLU A 173 -9.66 -7.95 -17.58
N THR A 174 -10.96 -7.66 -17.44
CA THR A 174 -11.48 -6.46 -16.73
C THR A 174 -12.66 -6.89 -15.85
N TYR A 175 -12.69 -6.46 -14.60
CA TYR A 175 -13.72 -6.80 -13.61
C TYR A 175 -14.40 -5.54 -13.08
#